data_22587feed0db8b75db9445098812f6f0
#
_entry.id   22587feed0db8b75db9445098812f6f0
#
_cell.length_a   1.000
_cell.length_b   1.000
_cell.length_c   1.000
_cell.angle_alpha   90.00
_cell.angle_beta   90.00
_cell.angle_gamma   90.00
#
_symmetry.space_group_name_H-M   'P 1'
#
loop_
_entity.id
_entity.type
_entity.pdbx_description
1 polymer ?
#
loop_
_entity_poly.entity_id
_entity_poly.type
_entity_poly.pdbx_seq_one_letter_code
_entity_poly.pdbx_strand_id
1 'polypeptide(L)'
;VRFVPRLSQASALAYVQELCGVLSDPGRVLPGNFLYIQDLLSQPDTLEVLGAIMAGPYFAAAPDFVLTVETKGIPFALMVARALGVQLVIARRDHKAFEGSVVTINYISGSGGEMKTMSLAKRAVRPGQKALIVDDFTKDGGTVRGMVELMQEFDVTTVGVGVMVERRREGAPRIYEDIRSLFIVSDAMDARQGAVVHPAPWLEVQE
;
A
#
# COMPACT_ATOMS: atom_id res chain seq x y z
N VAL A 1 -5.39 -18.45 -18.37
CA VAL A 1 -4.94 -18.39 -16.96
C VAL A 1 -3.43 -18.19 -17.00
N ARG A 2 -2.95 -17.00 -16.66
CA ARG A 2 -1.51 -16.72 -16.60
C ARG A 2 -1.04 -17.10 -15.21
N PHE A 3 -0.13 -18.04 -15.11
CA PHE A 3 0.45 -18.49 -13.85
C PHE A 3 1.36 -17.39 -13.31
N VAL A 4 1.03 -16.78 -12.17
CA VAL A 4 1.96 -15.94 -11.41
C VAL A 4 2.70 -16.90 -10.49
N PRO A 5 4.03 -17.10 -10.66
CA PRO A 5 4.77 -18.03 -9.82
C PRO A 5 4.72 -17.55 -8.36
N ARG A 6 4.31 -18.41 -7.45
CA ARG A 6 4.46 -18.16 -6.01
C ARG A 6 5.95 -18.23 -5.69
N LEU A 7 6.51 -17.10 -5.32
CA LEU A 7 7.86 -17.05 -4.77
C LEU A 7 7.89 -17.79 -3.43
N SER A 8 8.98 -18.53 -3.18
CA SER A 8 9.24 -19.01 -1.83
C SER A 8 9.45 -17.82 -0.89
N GLN A 9 9.19 -18.01 0.40
CA GLN A 9 9.40 -16.93 1.37
C GLN A 9 10.86 -16.47 1.38
N ALA A 10 11.82 -17.39 1.28
CA ALA A 10 13.24 -17.07 1.18
C ALA A 10 13.56 -16.24 -0.07
N SER A 11 13.00 -16.57 -1.23
CA SER A 11 13.17 -15.79 -2.46
C SER A 11 12.53 -14.42 -2.37
N ALA A 12 11.37 -14.30 -1.73
CA ALA A 12 10.69 -13.04 -1.48
C ALA A 12 11.52 -12.13 -0.57
N LEU A 13 12.03 -12.68 0.53
CA LEU A 13 12.90 -11.96 1.46
C LEU A 13 14.19 -11.47 0.76
N ALA A 14 14.87 -12.35 0.02
CA ALA A 14 16.10 -11.99 -0.69
C ALA A 14 15.86 -10.85 -1.69
N TYR A 15 14.78 -10.89 -2.45
CA TYR A 15 14.43 -9.84 -3.40
C TYR A 15 14.14 -8.50 -2.71
N VAL A 16 13.38 -8.53 -1.61
CA VAL A 16 13.10 -7.31 -0.83
C VAL A 16 14.37 -6.77 -0.19
N GLN A 17 15.28 -7.62 0.31
CA GLN A 17 16.58 -7.21 0.87
C GLN A 17 17.47 -6.51 -0.17
N GLU A 18 17.51 -7.01 -1.40
CA GLU A 18 18.25 -6.36 -2.50
C GLU A 18 17.70 -4.94 -2.73
N LEU A 19 16.37 -4.79 -2.80
CA LEU A 19 15.75 -3.48 -2.98
C LEU A 19 15.89 -2.57 -1.75
N CYS A 20 16.03 -3.09 -0.54
CA CYS A 20 16.38 -2.28 0.64
C CYS A 20 17.72 -1.57 0.44
N GLY A 21 18.73 -2.27 -0.13
CA GLY A 21 20.01 -1.65 -0.48
C GLY A 21 19.84 -0.49 -1.47
N VAL A 22 19.03 -0.70 -2.51
CA VAL A 22 18.71 0.37 -3.49
C VAL A 22 18.01 1.55 -2.83
N LEU A 23 17.02 1.30 -1.97
CA LEU A 23 16.24 2.35 -1.29
C LEU A 23 17.04 3.13 -0.24
N SER A 24 18.11 2.53 0.29
CA SER A 24 18.98 3.15 1.29
C SER A 24 19.99 4.15 0.68
N ASP A 25 20.06 4.28 -0.64
CA ASP A 25 20.98 5.22 -1.31
C ASP A 25 20.70 6.66 -0.88
N PRO A 26 21.74 7.44 -0.47
CA PRO A 26 21.58 8.84 -0.07
C PRO A 26 20.93 9.74 -1.14
N GLY A 27 21.16 9.47 -2.43
CA GLY A 27 20.54 10.17 -3.55
C GLY A 27 19.02 10.06 -3.61
N ARG A 28 18.42 9.13 -2.84
CA ARG A 28 16.97 8.94 -2.76
C ARG A 28 16.30 9.76 -1.66
N VAL A 29 17.06 10.39 -0.78
CA VAL A 29 16.51 11.26 0.26
C VAL A 29 16.32 12.65 -0.31
N LEU A 30 15.07 13.03 -0.53
CA LEU A 30 14.66 14.32 -1.08
C LEU A 30 14.50 15.37 0.04
N PRO A 31 14.53 16.69 -0.30
CA PRO A 31 14.24 17.77 0.65
C PRO A 31 12.92 17.54 1.38
N GLY A 32 12.90 17.79 2.69
CA GLY A 32 11.74 17.51 3.55
C GLY A 32 11.69 16.06 4.05
N ASN A 33 12.80 15.33 3.93
CA ASN A 33 12.92 13.93 4.34
C ASN A 33 11.87 13.00 3.67
N PHE A 34 11.73 13.15 2.35
CA PHE A 34 10.94 12.24 1.52
C PHE A 34 11.85 11.20 0.87
N LEU A 35 11.41 9.94 0.85
CA LEU A 35 12.09 8.89 0.11
C LEU A 35 11.58 8.84 -1.34
N TYR A 36 12.50 8.89 -2.30
CA TYR A 36 12.17 8.74 -3.72
C TYR A 36 11.97 7.26 -4.06
N ILE A 37 10.74 6.91 -4.43
CA ILE A 37 10.33 5.55 -4.81
C ILE A 37 9.67 5.50 -6.19
N GLN A 38 9.57 6.65 -6.88
CA GLN A 38 8.82 6.76 -8.13
C GLN A 38 9.36 5.86 -9.25
N ASP A 39 10.67 5.64 -9.29
CA ASP A 39 11.30 4.74 -10.26
C ASP A 39 10.86 3.28 -10.06
N LEU A 40 10.73 2.81 -8.81
CA LEU A 40 10.19 1.47 -8.53
C LEU A 40 8.74 1.35 -9.00
N LEU A 41 7.94 2.40 -8.79
CA LEU A 41 6.54 2.45 -9.23
C LEU A 41 6.38 2.52 -10.75
N SER A 42 7.47 2.76 -11.48
CA SER A 42 7.51 2.86 -12.94
C SER A 42 8.12 1.63 -13.61
N GLN A 43 8.58 0.63 -12.84
CA GLN A 43 9.20 -0.59 -13.37
C GLN A 43 8.22 -1.77 -13.30
N PRO A 44 7.63 -2.21 -14.43
CA PRO A 44 6.59 -3.24 -14.43
C PRO A 44 7.06 -4.57 -13.85
N ASP A 45 8.28 -5.01 -14.17
CA ASP A 45 8.81 -6.30 -13.70
C ASP A 45 9.03 -6.30 -12.19
N THR A 46 9.58 -5.21 -11.64
CA THR A 46 9.73 -5.02 -10.19
C THR A 46 8.38 -5.02 -9.49
N LEU A 47 7.41 -4.27 -10.04
CA LEU A 47 6.07 -4.20 -9.47
C LEU A 47 5.33 -5.53 -9.55
N GLU A 48 5.53 -6.33 -10.61
CA GLU A 48 4.93 -7.67 -10.72
C GLU A 48 5.41 -8.57 -9.59
N VAL A 49 6.72 -8.57 -9.31
CA VAL A 49 7.32 -9.36 -8.22
C VAL A 49 6.83 -8.86 -6.86
N LEU A 50 6.91 -7.56 -6.59
CA LEU A 50 6.46 -6.98 -5.32
C LEU A 50 4.96 -7.18 -5.10
N GLY A 51 4.15 -7.06 -6.14
CA GLY A 51 2.71 -7.33 -6.11
C GLY A 51 2.40 -8.79 -5.78
N ALA A 52 3.15 -9.73 -6.34
CA ALA A 52 3.00 -11.15 -6.03
C ALA A 52 3.41 -11.48 -4.58
N ILE A 53 4.49 -10.87 -4.07
CA ILE A 53 4.92 -11.01 -2.68
C ILE A 53 3.82 -10.49 -1.75
N MET A 54 3.32 -9.27 -1.99
CA MET A 54 2.27 -8.66 -1.16
C MET A 54 0.95 -9.45 -1.19
N ALA A 55 0.59 -10.03 -2.32
CA ALA A 55 -0.63 -10.83 -2.48
C ALA A 55 -0.58 -12.14 -1.68
N GLY A 56 0.62 -12.71 -1.47
CA GLY A 56 0.83 -14.02 -0.86
C GLY A 56 0.01 -14.28 0.41
N PRO A 57 0.11 -13.42 1.45
CA PRO A 57 -0.60 -13.59 2.71
C PRO A 57 -2.13 -13.52 2.61
N TYR A 58 -2.67 -12.97 1.52
CA TYR A 58 -4.10 -12.67 1.39
C TYR A 58 -4.87 -13.66 0.51
N PHE A 59 -4.21 -14.66 -0.09
CA PHE A 59 -4.92 -15.69 -0.87
C PHE A 59 -5.98 -16.43 -0.06
N ALA A 60 -5.69 -16.76 1.21
CA ALA A 60 -6.64 -17.46 2.08
C ALA A 60 -7.83 -16.57 2.52
N ALA A 61 -7.61 -15.25 2.62
CA ALA A 61 -8.65 -14.29 2.95
C ALA A 61 -9.66 -14.08 1.80
N ALA A 62 -9.26 -14.45 0.56
CA ALA A 62 -10.07 -14.38 -0.65
C ALA A 62 -10.79 -13.03 -0.82
N PRO A 63 -10.06 -11.90 -0.97
CA PRO A 63 -10.69 -10.61 -1.23
C PRO A 63 -11.44 -10.63 -2.56
N ASP A 64 -12.56 -9.91 -2.64
CA ASP A 64 -13.32 -9.74 -3.89
C ASP A 64 -12.69 -8.68 -4.79
N PHE A 65 -11.96 -7.73 -4.20
CA PHE A 65 -11.25 -6.69 -4.92
C PHE A 65 -10.11 -6.09 -4.09
N VAL A 66 -9.20 -5.40 -4.78
CA VAL A 66 -8.19 -4.53 -4.17
C VAL A 66 -8.69 -3.10 -4.23
N LEU A 67 -8.62 -2.36 -3.11
CA LEU A 67 -8.89 -0.93 -3.04
C LEU A 67 -7.59 -0.15 -2.92
N THR A 68 -7.46 0.92 -3.69
CA THR A 68 -6.42 1.95 -3.51
C THR A 68 -7.01 3.34 -3.66
N VAL A 69 -6.25 4.36 -3.28
CA VAL A 69 -6.60 5.76 -3.54
C VAL A 69 -5.66 6.34 -4.59
N GLU A 70 -6.17 7.23 -5.45
CA GLU A 70 -5.33 7.92 -6.42
C GLU A 70 -4.24 8.75 -5.73
N THR A 71 -3.01 8.81 -6.27
CA THR A 71 -2.61 8.42 -7.63
C THR A 71 -1.46 7.41 -7.62
N LYS A 72 -0.48 7.53 -6.71
CA LYS A 72 0.79 6.78 -6.78
C LYS A 72 0.66 5.30 -6.41
N GLY A 73 -0.30 4.94 -5.56
CA GLY A 73 -0.57 3.56 -5.17
C GLY A 73 -1.13 2.69 -6.30
N ILE A 74 -1.70 3.30 -7.36
CA ILE A 74 -2.39 2.58 -8.43
C ILE A 74 -1.52 1.51 -9.11
N PRO A 75 -0.26 1.77 -9.55
CA PRO A 75 0.55 0.76 -10.24
C PRO A 75 0.81 -0.47 -9.36
N PHE A 76 1.17 -0.25 -8.10
CA PHE A 76 1.43 -1.35 -7.16
C PHE A 76 0.14 -2.13 -6.83
N ALA A 77 -0.95 -1.44 -6.52
CA ALA A 77 -2.24 -2.05 -6.25
C ALA A 77 -2.77 -2.87 -7.44
N LEU A 78 -2.52 -2.42 -8.67
CA LEU A 78 -2.86 -3.15 -9.89
C LEU A 78 -2.12 -4.49 -9.97
N MET A 79 -0.84 -4.54 -9.60
CA MET A 79 -0.07 -5.78 -9.60
C MET A 79 -0.51 -6.73 -8.49
N VAL A 80 -0.89 -6.22 -7.31
CA VAL A 80 -1.48 -7.03 -6.24
C VAL A 80 -2.83 -7.61 -6.68
N ALA A 81 -3.71 -6.79 -7.27
CA ALA A 81 -5.00 -7.23 -7.79
C ALA A 81 -4.84 -8.30 -8.89
N ARG A 82 -3.88 -8.10 -9.79
CA ARG A 82 -3.52 -9.08 -10.83
C ARG A 82 -3.04 -10.39 -10.24
N ALA A 83 -2.20 -10.36 -9.21
CA ALA A 83 -1.69 -11.56 -8.55
C ALA A 83 -2.80 -12.35 -7.86
N LEU A 84 -3.76 -11.66 -7.23
CA LEU A 84 -4.94 -12.25 -6.60
C LEU A 84 -6.02 -12.69 -7.60
N GLY A 85 -5.97 -12.18 -8.85
CA GLY A 85 -7.00 -12.46 -9.87
C GLY A 85 -8.32 -11.71 -9.62
N VAL A 86 -8.28 -10.57 -8.95
CA VAL A 86 -9.45 -9.75 -8.59
C VAL A 86 -9.40 -8.37 -9.27
N GLN A 87 -10.52 -7.65 -9.24
CA GLN A 87 -10.57 -6.30 -9.79
C GLN A 87 -9.82 -5.29 -8.90
N LEU A 88 -9.32 -4.20 -9.51
CA LEU A 88 -8.85 -3.02 -8.82
C LEU A 88 -9.97 -1.98 -8.74
N VAL A 89 -10.23 -1.46 -7.55
CA VAL A 89 -11.14 -0.34 -7.28
C VAL A 89 -10.29 0.85 -6.82
N ILE A 90 -10.55 2.02 -7.37
CA ILE A 90 -9.77 3.23 -7.10
C ILE A 90 -10.67 4.29 -6.49
N ALA A 91 -10.42 4.65 -5.22
CA ALA A 91 -11.02 5.80 -4.58
C ALA A 91 -10.36 7.09 -5.11
N ARG A 92 -11.16 8.13 -5.29
CA ARG A 92 -10.73 9.42 -5.82
C ARG A 92 -10.55 10.45 -4.72
N ARG A 93 -9.61 11.35 -4.92
CA ARG A 93 -9.47 12.54 -4.04
C ARG A 93 -10.45 13.64 -4.42
N ASP A 94 -10.79 13.74 -5.70
CA ASP A 94 -11.75 14.72 -6.23
C ASP A 94 -12.94 14.01 -6.87
N HIS A 95 -14.15 14.47 -6.55
CA HIS A 95 -15.37 13.98 -7.20
C HIS A 95 -15.50 14.55 -8.60
N LYS A 96 -15.80 13.68 -9.57
CA LYS A 96 -16.11 14.08 -10.95
C LYS A 96 -17.54 13.72 -11.30
N ALA A 97 -18.26 14.67 -11.91
CA ALA A 97 -19.69 14.56 -12.20
C ALA A 97 -20.10 13.30 -13.00
N PHE A 98 -19.21 12.77 -13.85
CA PHE A 98 -19.50 11.59 -14.67
C PHE A 98 -19.45 10.24 -13.91
N GLU A 99 -19.06 10.23 -12.65
CA GLU A 99 -19.02 9.01 -11.83
C GLU A 99 -20.38 8.65 -11.22
N GLY A 100 -21.36 9.57 -11.28
CA GLY A 100 -22.69 9.39 -10.70
C GLY A 100 -22.71 9.62 -9.20
N SER A 101 -23.63 8.97 -8.48
CA SER A 101 -23.71 9.08 -7.02
C SER A 101 -22.47 8.47 -6.35
N VAL A 102 -21.86 9.22 -5.44
CA VAL A 102 -20.67 8.82 -4.69
C VAL A 102 -20.93 8.83 -3.18
N VAL A 103 -20.14 8.10 -2.44
CA VAL A 103 -19.90 8.27 -1.01
C VAL A 103 -18.59 9.01 -0.85
N THR A 104 -18.58 10.03 -0.01
CA THR A 104 -17.38 10.85 0.28
C THR A 104 -17.16 10.84 1.79
N ILE A 105 -15.91 10.61 2.19
CA ILE A 105 -15.47 10.75 3.57
C ILE A 105 -14.40 11.82 3.69
N ASN A 106 -14.29 12.39 4.88
CA ASN A 106 -13.15 13.23 5.26
C ASN A 106 -12.20 12.42 6.14
N TYR A 107 -10.91 12.54 5.88
CA TYR A 107 -9.87 11.86 6.66
C TYR A 107 -8.69 12.79 6.92
N ILE A 108 -7.93 12.51 7.97
CA ILE A 108 -6.71 13.25 8.30
C ILE A 108 -5.53 12.51 7.68
N SER A 109 -4.80 13.19 6.76
CA SER A 109 -3.61 12.60 6.17
C SER A 109 -2.45 12.59 7.17
N GLY A 110 -1.73 11.45 7.26
CA GLY A 110 -0.63 11.28 8.21
C GLY A 110 0.57 12.23 8.00
N SER A 111 0.76 12.72 6.78
CA SER A 111 1.95 13.53 6.44
C SER A 111 1.88 15.02 6.80
N GLY A 112 0.76 15.52 7.31
CA GLY A 112 0.62 16.95 7.61
C GLY A 112 -0.55 17.32 8.50
N GLY A 113 -1.32 16.35 8.98
CA GLY A 113 -2.54 16.64 9.76
C GLY A 113 -3.62 17.37 8.95
N GLU A 114 -3.48 17.43 7.63
CA GLU A 114 -4.45 18.07 6.75
C GLU A 114 -5.70 17.21 6.59
N MET A 115 -6.86 17.85 6.69
CA MET A 115 -8.12 17.22 6.34
C MET A 115 -8.19 17.08 4.82
N LYS A 116 -8.39 15.85 4.35
CA LYS A 116 -8.55 15.50 2.94
C LYS A 116 -9.86 14.75 2.74
N THR A 117 -10.31 14.71 1.50
CA THR A 117 -11.49 13.94 1.10
C THR A 117 -11.07 12.75 0.25
N MET A 118 -11.84 11.67 0.33
CA MET A 118 -11.83 10.62 -0.68
C MET A 118 -13.26 10.19 -0.98
N SER A 119 -13.51 9.83 -2.22
CA SER A 119 -14.83 9.45 -2.70
C SER A 119 -14.77 8.18 -3.55
N LEU A 120 -15.86 7.43 -3.52
CA LEU A 120 -16.04 6.25 -4.35
C LEU A 120 -17.47 6.21 -4.89
N ALA A 121 -17.62 5.85 -6.17
CA ALA A 121 -18.93 5.70 -6.79
C ALA A 121 -19.73 4.57 -6.11
N LYS A 122 -21.00 4.81 -5.79
CA LYS A 122 -21.87 3.82 -5.11
C LYS A 122 -21.96 2.49 -5.84
N ARG A 123 -21.83 2.50 -7.17
CA ARG A 123 -21.86 1.31 -8.03
C ARG A 123 -20.55 0.53 -8.10
N ALA A 124 -19.45 1.05 -7.52
CA ALA A 124 -18.12 0.45 -7.64
C ALA A 124 -17.98 -0.86 -6.86
N VAL A 125 -18.67 -0.96 -5.73
CA VAL A 125 -18.63 -2.12 -4.84
C VAL A 125 -20.04 -2.44 -4.32
N ARG A 126 -20.20 -3.62 -3.69
CA ARG A 126 -21.48 -4.09 -3.16
C ARG A 126 -21.33 -4.42 -1.67
N PRO A 127 -22.38 -4.21 -0.86
CA PRO A 127 -22.41 -4.65 0.52
C PRO A 127 -22.06 -6.14 0.66
N GLY A 128 -21.35 -6.48 1.72
CA GLY A 128 -20.93 -7.84 2.04
C GLY A 128 -19.69 -8.34 1.30
N GLN A 129 -19.11 -7.56 0.37
CA GLN A 129 -17.83 -7.88 -0.26
C GLN A 129 -16.66 -7.73 0.71
N LYS A 130 -15.51 -8.31 0.30
CA LYS A 130 -14.23 -8.27 1.01
C LYS A 130 -13.22 -7.44 0.23
N ALA A 131 -12.64 -6.44 0.85
CA ALA A 131 -11.62 -5.57 0.27
C ALA A 131 -10.24 -5.84 0.87
N LEU A 132 -9.21 -5.94 0.03
CA LEU A 132 -7.83 -5.74 0.42
C LEU A 132 -7.43 -4.29 0.10
N ILE A 133 -7.03 -3.52 1.10
CA ILE A 133 -6.54 -2.16 0.91
C ILE A 133 -5.06 -2.22 0.54
N VAL A 134 -4.66 -1.49 -0.51
CA VAL A 134 -3.25 -1.43 -0.96
C VAL A 134 -2.86 0.00 -1.28
N ASP A 135 -1.68 0.43 -0.79
CA ASP A 135 -1.11 1.75 -1.08
C ASP A 135 0.41 1.66 -1.33
N ASP A 136 1.00 2.69 -1.94
CA ASP A 136 2.45 2.74 -2.19
C ASP A 136 3.23 3.16 -0.94
N PHE A 137 2.71 4.10 -0.16
CA PHE A 137 3.45 4.69 0.95
C PHE A 137 2.52 5.06 2.11
N THR A 138 2.95 4.75 3.33
CA THR A 138 2.31 5.27 4.53
C THR A 138 3.34 5.77 5.53
N LYS A 139 3.00 6.88 6.24
CA LYS A 139 3.80 7.38 7.35
C LYS A 139 3.17 7.01 8.69
N ASP A 140 1.93 7.40 8.88
CA ASP A 140 1.22 7.23 10.16
C ASP A 140 -0.11 6.47 9.98
N GLY A 141 -0.41 5.99 8.76
CA GLY A 141 -1.61 5.21 8.47
C GLY A 141 -2.89 6.02 8.26
N GLY A 142 -2.85 7.35 8.21
CA GLY A 142 -4.05 8.19 8.09
C GLY A 142 -4.85 7.94 6.80
N THR A 143 -4.18 7.81 5.65
CA THR A 143 -4.83 7.47 4.37
C THR A 143 -5.43 6.07 4.41
N VAL A 144 -4.70 5.11 4.99
CA VAL A 144 -5.16 3.73 5.18
C VAL A 144 -6.43 3.70 6.03
N ARG A 145 -6.42 4.42 7.16
CA ARG A 145 -7.60 4.53 8.02
C ARG A 145 -8.80 5.12 7.26
N GLY A 146 -8.59 6.17 6.48
CA GLY A 146 -9.65 6.72 5.63
C GLY A 146 -10.21 5.69 4.64
N MET A 147 -9.35 4.88 4.00
CA MET A 147 -9.84 3.81 3.11
C MET A 147 -10.64 2.74 3.86
N VAL A 148 -10.25 2.38 5.10
CA VAL A 148 -11.00 1.45 5.94
C VAL A 148 -12.37 2.04 6.29
N GLU A 149 -12.42 3.30 6.73
CA GLU A 149 -13.66 4.02 7.05
C GLU A 149 -14.56 4.11 5.80
N LEU A 150 -14.01 4.39 4.62
CA LEU A 150 -14.77 4.39 3.37
C LEU A 150 -15.40 3.01 3.08
N MET A 151 -14.70 1.91 3.32
CA MET A 151 -15.26 0.56 3.15
C MET A 151 -16.38 0.26 4.12
N GLN A 152 -16.31 0.76 5.35
CA GLN A 152 -17.40 0.64 6.34
C GLN A 152 -18.68 1.33 5.85
N GLU A 153 -18.58 2.51 5.20
CA GLU A 153 -19.74 3.21 4.62
C GLU A 153 -20.43 2.42 3.49
N PHE A 154 -19.73 1.43 2.91
CA PHE A 154 -20.27 0.54 1.89
C PHE A 154 -20.69 -0.84 2.42
N ASP A 155 -20.65 -1.06 3.73
CA ASP A 155 -20.85 -2.40 4.34
C ASP A 155 -19.88 -3.46 3.75
N VAL A 156 -18.63 -3.05 3.44
CA VAL A 156 -17.56 -3.90 2.91
C VAL A 156 -16.57 -4.24 4.02
N THR A 157 -16.23 -5.52 4.14
CA THR A 157 -15.24 -5.99 5.12
C THR A 157 -13.82 -5.78 4.60
N THR A 158 -12.98 -5.04 5.32
CA THR A 158 -11.54 -4.99 5.06
C THR A 158 -10.87 -6.25 5.60
N VAL A 159 -10.29 -7.06 4.72
CA VAL A 159 -9.62 -8.32 5.09
C VAL A 159 -8.11 -8.17 5.32
N GLY A 160 -7.58 -7.00 5.10
CA GLY A 160 -6.20 -6.66 5.37
C GLY A 160 -5.76 -5.38 4.69
N VAL A 161 -4.55 -4.93 5.03
CA VAL A 161 -3.91 -3.75 4.48
C VAL A 161 -2.49 -4.09 4.07
N GLY A 162 -2.16 -3.86 2.80
CA GLY A 162 -0.82 -4.00 2.24
C GLY A 162 -0.26 -2.66 1.81
N VAL A 163 0.96 -2.32 2.23
CA VAL A 163 1.63 -1.09 1.83
C VAL A 163 3.02 -1.40 1.31
N MET A 164 3.42 -0.79 0.20
CA MET A 164 4.76 -1.05 -0.32
C MET A 164 5.82 -0.52 0.65
N VAL A 165 5.74 0.74 1.06
CA VAL A 165 6.71 1.38 1.96
C VAL A 165 5.99 1.97 3.18
N GLU A 166 6.44 1.58 4.36
CA GLU A 166 5.99 2.14 5.63
C GLU A 166 7.13 2.93 6.30
N ARG A 167 6.92 4.22 6.49
CA ARG A 167 7.82 5.02 7.29
C ARG A 167 7.41 4.95 8.75
N ARG A 168 8.30 4.49 9.60
CA ARG A 168 8.05 4.35 11.05
C ARG A 168 8.87 5.32 11.86
N ARG A 169 8.19 5.94 12.81
CA ARG A 169 8.84 6.64 13.92
C ARG A 169 8.93 5.70 15.09
N GLU A 170 10.11 5.53 15.64
CA GLU A 170 10.32 4.71 16.83
C GLU A 170 9.46 5.19 18.00
N GLY A 171 8.76 4.28 18.66
CA GLY A 171 7.87 4.57 19.79
C GLY A 171 6.56 5.30 19.47
N ALA A 172 6.29 5.66 18.21
CA ALA A 172 5.01 6.26 17.84
C ALA A 172 3.95 5.18 17.55
N PRO A 173 2.72 5.34 18.07
CA PRO A 173 1.63 4.41 17.74
C PRO A 173 1.24 4.55 16.27
N ARG A 174 0.85 3.45 15.66
CA ARG A 174 0.20 3.46 14.35
C ARG A 174 -1.23 3.96 14.49
N ILE A 175 -1.70 4.74 13.53
CA ILE A 175 -3.13 5.11 13.44
C ILE A 175 -3.98 3.88 13.08
N TYR A 176 -3.39 2.94 12.32
CA TYR A 176 -3.99 1.65 11.99
C TYR A 176 -2.95 0.54 12.23
N GLU A 177 -3.26 -0.38 13.15
CA GLU A 177 -2.28 -1.36 13.64
C GLU A 177 -1.98 -2.48 12.64
N ASP A 178 -2.99 -2.96 11.91
CA ASP A 178 -2.88 -4.15 11.06
C ASP A 178 -2.43 -3.80 9.62
N ILE A 179 -1.21 -3.22 9.51
CA ILE A 179 -0.58 -2.93 8.22
C ILE A 179 0.56 -3.92 7.98
N ARG A 180 0.52 -4.60 6.83
CA ARG A 180 1.68 -5.33 6.29
C ARG A 180 2.38 -4.45 5.27
N SER A 181 3.64 -4.15 5.52
CA SER A 181 4.50 -3.43 4.57
C SER A 181 5.54 -4.36 3.96
N LEU A 182 6.10 -4.01 2.79
CA LEU A 182 7.28 -4.71 2.24
C LEU A 182 8.55 -4.10 2.80
N PHE A 183 8.62 -2.78 2.79
CA PHE A 183 9.77 -2.01 3.25
C PHE A 183 9.38 -1.16 4.47
N ILE A 184 10.21 -1.21 5.50
CA ILE A 184 10.13 -0.34 6.67
C ILE A 184 11.27 0.66 6.59
N VAL A 185 10.94 1.94 6.61
CA VAL A 185 11.89 3.04 6.57
C VAL A 185 11.89 3.77 7.91
N SER A 186 13.07 3.95 8.49
CA SER A 186 13.24 4.77 9.69
C SER A 186 12.84 6.23 9.45
N ASP A 187 12.31 6.90 10.47
CA ASP A 187 11.99 8.34 10.40
C ASP A 187 13.26 9.21 10.31
N ALA A 188 14.38 8.70 10.79
CA ALA A 188 15.68 9.35 10.68
C ALA A 188 16.29 9.11 9.29
N MET A 189 16.04 10.05 8.37
CA MET A 189 16.64 10.07 7.04
C MET A 189 17.54 11.28 6.91
N ASP A 190 18.71 11.09 6.29
CA ASP A 190 19.69 12.15 6.05
C ASP A 190 20.18 12.10 4.60
N ALA A 191 20.17 13.24 3.91
CA ALA A 191 20.61 13.32 2.51
C ALA A 191 22.09 12.95 2.30
N ARG A 192 22.90 12.88 3.35
CA ARG A 192 24.32 12.48 3.28
C ARG A 192 24.50 10.99 3.61
N GLN A 193 23.67 10.45 4.52
CA GLN A 193 23.77 9.08 5.02
C GLN A 193 22.76 8.13 4.37
N GLY A 194 21.71 8.68 3.74
CA GLY A 194 20.63 7.89 3.17
C GLY A 194 19.50 7.61 4.17
N ALA A 195 18.68 6.65 3.81
CA ALA A 195 17.61 6.12 4.64
C ALA A 195 17.99 4.74 5.17
N VAL A 196 17.61 4.44 6.41
CA VAL A 196 17.71 3.08 6.93
C VAL A 196 16.45 2.33 6.52
N VAL A 197 16.58 1.36 5.62
CA VAL A 197 15.48 0.58 5.07
C VAL A 197 15.67 -0.90 5.38
N HIS A 198 14.62 -1.53 5.91
CA HIS A 198 14.62 -2.95 6.25
C HIS A 198 13.41 -3.67 5.62
N PRO A 199 13.53 -4.98 5.33
CA PRO A 199 12.36 -5.81 5.06
C PRO A 199 11.41 -5.79 6.26
N ALA A 200 10.12 -5.91 6.00
CA ALA A 200 9.16 -6.06 7.09
C ALA A 200 9.29 -7.45 7.74
N PRO A 201 9.14 -7.57 9.09
CA PRO A 201 9.40 -8.81 9.84
C PRO A 201 8.57 -10.03 9.36
N TRP A 202 7.39 -9.83 8.81
CA TRP A 202 6.57 -10.92 8.29
C TRP A 202 7.16 -11.63 7.07
N LEU A 203 8.17 -11.04 6.41
CA LEU A 203 8.94 -11.65 5.33
C LEU A 203 10.04 -12.57 5.85
N GLU A 204 10.44 -12.41 7.10
CA GLU A 204 11.43 -13.28 7.71
C GLU A 204 10.81 -14.65 7.97
N VAL A 205 11.58 -15.71 7.71
CA VAL A 205 11.16 -17.07 8.01
C VAL A 205 11.13 -17.20 9.54
N GLN A 206 9.97 -17.48 10.10
CA GLN A 206 9.92 -17.96 11.49
C GLN A 206 10.46 -19.38 11.48
N GLU A 207 11.64 -19.57 12.07
CA GLU A 207 12.20 -20.89 12.35
C GLU A 207 11.29 -21.70 13.28
#